data_25d3f965b9142389a156cd4012ee305d
#
_entry.id   25d3f965b9142389a156cd4012ee305d
#
_cell.length_a   1.000
_cell.length_b   1.000
_cell.length_c   1.000
_cell.angle_alpha   90.00
_cell.angle_beta   90.00
_cell.angle_gamma   90.00
#
_symmetry.space_group_name_H-M   'P 1'
#
loop_
_entity.id
_entity.type
_entity.pdbx_description
1 polymer ?
#
loop_
_entity_poly.entity_id
_entity_poly.type
_entity_poly.pdbx_seq_one_letter_code
_entity_poly.pdbx_strand_id
1 'polypeptide(L)'
;MAYKSLYRTYRPQTFKDVAGQEAIITTLKHAIDEKKIAHAYLFCGPRGTGKTTVAKLLAKAVNCTGDPKPCGECENCKQIENGTHPDVIEIDAASNNGVEEVRSLIDKVKYAPTQGQYKVYIIDEVHMMSPGAFNALLKTLEEPPAHVIFILATTEPHKILPTIISRCQRFD
;
A
#
# COMPACT_ATOMS: atom_id res chain seq x y z
N MET A 1 15.22 9.50 24.96
CA MET A 1 15.29 8.84 23.66
C MET A 1 14.22 7.75 23.58
N ALA A 2 13.35 7.85 22.59
CA ALA A 2 12.33 6.81 22.44
C ALA A 2 12.97 5.49 21.99
N TYR A 3 12.59 4.40 22.65
CA TYR A 3 13.05 3.08 22.25
C TYR A 3 12.51 2.72 20.87
N LYS A 4 13.40 2.36 19.95
CA LYS A 4 13.02 1.94 18.60
C LYS A 4 13.27 0.44 18.49
N SER A 5 12.26 -0.34 18.19
CA SER A 5 12.43 -1.79 18.06
C SER A 5 13.39 -2.13 16.91
N LEU A 6 14.07 -3.27 17.00
CA LEU A 6 14.95 -3.74 15.93
C LEU A 6 14.21 -3.86 14.61
N TYR A 7 12.95 -4.27 14.66
CA TYR A 7 12.08 -4.38 13.50
C TYR A 7 11.99 -3.05 12.74
N ARG A 8 11.80 -1.92 13.44
CA ARG A 8 11.72 -0.59 12.80
C ARG A 8 13.10 -0.09 12.35
N THR A 9 14.14 -0.39 13.11
CA THR A 9 15.50 0.06 12.82
C THR A 9 16.05 -0.57 11.55
N TYR A 10 15.76 -1.85 11.32
CA TYR A 10 16.29 -2.61 10.19
C TYR A 10 15.29 -2.81 9.06
N ARG A 11 14.19 -2.05 9.02
CA ARG A 11 13.24 -2.14 7.92
C ARG A 11 13.92 -1.70 6.62
N PRO A 12 13.83 -2.51 5.54
CA PRO A 12 14.42 -2.14 4.26
C PRO A 12 13.87 -0.82 3.71
N GLN A 13 14.76 0.00 3.16
CA GLN A 13 14.41 1.31 2.60
C GLN A 13 14.33 1.31 1.08
N THR A 14 14.87 0.28 0.44
CA THR A 14 14.84 0.11 -1.02
C THR A 14 14.47 -1.32 -1.36
N PHE A 15 14.09 -1.55 -2.61
CA PHE A 15 13.79 -2.91 -3.07
C PHE A 15 15.00 -3.83 -2.98
N LYS A 16 16.21 -3.32 -3.12
CA LYS A 16 17.44 -4.12 -3.02
C LYS A 16 17.66 -4.68 -1.62
N ASP A 17 17.15 -4.01 -0.61
CA ASP A 17 17.35 -4.38 0.78
C ASP A 17 16.35 -5.44 1.27
N VAL A 18 15.33 -5.76 0.47
CA VAL A 18 14.31 -6.75 0.84
C VAL A 18 14.80 -8.14 0.47
N ALA A 19 14.83 -9.04 1.47
CA ALA A 19 15.24 -10.42 1.27
C ALA A 19 14.03 -11.35 1.16
N GLY A 20 14.13 -12.37 0.32
CA GLY A 20 13.14 -13.45 0.23
C GLY A 20 11.89 -13.15 -0.57
N GLN A 21 11.86 -12.02 -1.31
CA GLN A 21 10.70 -11.60 -2.10
C GLN A 21 11.08 -11.18 -3.52
N GLU A 22 12.09 -11.82 -4.09
CA GLU A 22 12.67 -11.42 -5.38
C GLU A 22 11.67 -11.40 -6.53
N ALA A 23 10.77 -12.38 -6.60
CA ALA A 23 9.77 -12.45 -7.67
C ALA A 23 8.80 -11.27 -7.62
N ILE A 24 8.31 -10.95 -6.43
CA ILE A 24 7.40 -9.83 -6.22
C ILE A 24 8.09 -8.51 -6.57
N ILE A 25 9.31 -8.34 -6.09
CA ILE A 25 10.09 -7.11 -6.30
C ILE A 25 10.41 -6.92 -7.77
N THR A 26 10.79 -7.97 -8.48
CA THR A 26 11.05 -7.91 -9.90
C THR A 26 9.80 -7.47 -10.67
N THR A 27 8.65 -8.05 -10.37
CA THR A 27 7.39 -7.68 -11.00
C THR A 27 7.04 -6.22 -10.76
N LEU A 28 7.18 -5.75 -9.51
CA LEU A 28 6.87 -4.36 -9.15
C LEU A 28 7.84 -3.37 -9.82
N LYS A 29 9.13 -3.70 -9.88
CA LYS A 29 10.12 -2.85 -10.58
C LYS A 29 9.77 -2.70 -12.06
N HIS A 30 9.42 -3.80 -12.72
CA HIS A 30 9.01 -3.74 -14.12
C HIS A 30 7.78 -2.88 -14.32
N ALA A 31 6.78 -3.01 -13.44
CA ALA A 31 5.57 -2.20 -13.53
C ALA A 31 5.88 -0.70 -13.38
N ILE A 32 6.78 -0.34 -12.47
CA ILE A 32 7.19 1.05 -12.24
C ILE A 32 7.98 1.58 -13.45
N ASP A 33 8.95 0.82 -13.93
CA ASP A 33 9.81 1.22 -15.06
C ASP A 33 9.02 1.38 -16.34
N GLU A 34 8.03 0.53 -16.57
CA GLU A 34 7.18 0.56 -17.77
C GLU A 34 5.95 1.45 -17.60
N LYS A 35 5.75 2.06 -16.45
CA LYS A 35 4.59 2.88 -16.10
C LYS A 35 3.27 2.14 -16.26
N LYS A 36 3.28 0.83 -15.94
CA LYS A 36 2.10 -0.05 -16.00
C LYS A 36 1.68 -0.47 -14.59
N ILE A 37 1.45 0.51 -13.73
CA ILE A 37 1.09 0.27 -12.34
C ILE A 37 -0.39 -0.08 -12.26
N ALA A 38 -0.71 -1.16 -11.54
CA ALA A 38 -2.10 -1.55 -11.30
C ALA A 38 -2.78 -0.61 -10.30
N HIS A 39 -4.10 -0.53 -10.35
CA HIS A 39 -4.86 0.29 -9.40
C HIS A 39 -5.03 -0.37 -8.03
N ALA A 40 -4.85 -1.68 -7.94
CA ALA A 40 -4.97 -2.39 -6.67
C ALA A 40 -4.02 -3.59 -6.62
N TYR A 41 -3.39 -3.75 -5.47
CA TYR A 41 -2.50 -4.87 -5.15
C TYR A 41 -2.98 -5.55 -3.89
N LEU A 42 -2.88 -6.87 -3.84
CA LEU A 42 -3.21 -7.64 -2.65
C LEU A 42 -2.01 -8.49 -2.24
N PHE A 43 -1.45 -8.19 -1.08
CA PHE A 43 -0.34 -8.97 -0.51
C PHE A 43 -0.88 -9.93 0.53
N CYS A 44 -0.67 -11.24 0.32
CA CYS A 44 -1.14 -12.30 1.20
C CYS A 44 0.04 -13.01 1.85
N GLY A 45 -0.13 -13.38 3.09
CA GLY A 45 0.88 -14.15 3.79
C GLY A 45 0.84 -13.94 5.30
N PRO A 46 1.53 -14.81 6.06
CA PRO A 46 1.59 -14.68 7.51
C PRO A 46 2.31 -13.41 7.95
N ARG A 47 2.14 -13.06 9.21
CA ARG A 47 2.82 -11.91 9.80
C ARG A 47 4.34 -12.10 9.70
N GLY A 48 5.06 -10.98 9.53
CA GLY A 48 6.51 -11.01 9.46
C GLY A 48 7.09 -11.36 8.10
N THR A 49 6.26 -11.44 7.05
CA THR A 49 6.73 -11.74 5.68
C THR A 49 7.10 -10.49 4.87
N GLY A 50 7.02 -9.30 5.47
CA GLY A 50 7.42 -8.06 4.80
C GLY A 50 6.34 -7.39 3.95
N LYS A 51 5.07 -7.77 4.10
CA LYS A 51 3.96 -7.18 3.34
C LYS A 51 3.91 -5.66 3.45
N THR A 52 3.93 -5.15 4.68
CA THR A 52 3.88 -3.71 4.95
C THR A 52 5.11 -3.00 4.39
N THR A 53 6.28 -3.62 4.51
CA THR A 53 7.52 -3.07 3.97
C THR A 53 7.45 -2.92 2.45
N VAL A 54 7.01 -3.95 1.74
CA VAL A 54 6.87 -3.91 0.29
C VAL A 54 5.81 -2.88 -0.13
N ALA A 55 4.70 -2.80 0.62
CA ALA A 55 3.67 -1.80 0.37
C ALA A 55 4.23 -0.38 0.45
N LYS A 56 5.00 -0.07 1.49
CA LYS A 56 5.64 1.24 1.63
C LYS A 56 6.65 1.52 0.53
N LEU A 57 7.43 0.52 0.12
CA LEU A 57 8.38 0.68 -0.97
C LEU A 57 7.67 1.00 -2.29
N LEU A 58 6.55 0.35 -2.55
CA LEU A 58 5.75 0.65 -3.74
C LEU A 58 5.20 2.08 -3.66
N ALA A 59 4.66 2.50 -2.52
CA ALA A 59 4.17 3.86 -2.34
C ALA A 59 5.27 4.90 -2.56
N LYS A 60 6.47 4.65 -2.05
CA LYS A 60 7.63 5.51 -2.28
C LYS A 60 7.99 5.57 -3.77
N ALA A 61 8.05 4.41 -4.43
CA ALA A 61 8.47 4.33 -5.82
C ALA A 61 7.56 5.10 -6.77
N VAL A 62 6.25 5.03 -6.57
CA VAL A 62 5.28 5.72 -7.43
C VAL A 62 5.24 7.23 -7.20
N ASN A 63 5.72 7.71 -6.05
CA ASN A 63 5.75 9.13 -5.71
C ASN A 63 7.17 9.71 -5.65
N CYS A 64 8.19 8.89 -5.86
CA CYS A 64 9.59 9.30 -5.79
C CYS A 64 9.94 10.25 -6.93
N THR A 65 10.71 11.29 -6.61
CA THR A 65 11.21 12.25 -7.59
C THR A 65 12.69 12.04 -7.94
N GLY A 66 13.33 11.07 -7.28
CA GLY A 66 14.74 10.74 -7.52
C GLY A 66 14.92 9.56 -8.46
N ASP A 67 16.16 9.07 -8.54
CA ASP A 67 16.54 7.94 -9.39
C ASP A 67 17.71 7.19 -8.73
N PRO A 68 17.69 5.84 -8.68
CA PRO A 68 16.57 4.96 -9.02
C PRO A 68 15.40 5.08 -8.02
N LYS A 69 14.23 4.63 -8.41
CA LYS A 69 13.01 4.71 -7.57
C LYS A 69 12.80 3.40 -6.79
N PRO A 70 12.51 3.47 -5.49
CA PRO A 70 12.53 4.66 -4.64
C PRO A 70 13.96 5.05 -4.25
N CYS A 71 14.25 6.34 -4.23
CA CYS A 71 15.59 6.82 -3.90
C CYS A 71 15.87 6.82 -2.38
N GLY A 72 14.82 6.87 -1.56
CA GLY A 72 14.93 6.92 -0.11
C GLY A 72 15.34 8.28 0.46
N GLU A 73 15.66 9.24 -0.39
CA GLU A 73 16.24 10.52 0.02
C GLU A 73 15.39 11.74 -0.36
N CYS A 74 14.52 11.64 -1.34
CA CYS A 74 13.67 12.76 -1.71
C CYS A 74 12.60 13.01 -0.64
N GLU A 75 11.98 14.19 -0.68
CA GLU A 75 10.98 14.58 0.31
C GLU A 75 9.82 13.59 0.37
N ASN A 76 9.35 13.10 -0.79
CA ASN A 76 8.27 12.11 -0.81
C ASN A 76 8.67 10.81 -0.11
N CYS A 77 9.85 10.27 -0.39
CA CYS A 77 10.33 9.05 0.24
C CYS A 77 10.47 9.21 1.75
N LYS A 78 11.02 10.34 2.20
CA LYS A 78 11.19 10.60 3.63
C LYS A 78 9.86 10.73 4.37
N GLN A 79 8.92 11.45 3.79
CA GLN A 79 7.60 11.63 4.40
C GLN A 79 6.81 10.33 4.44
N ILE A 80 6.90 9.50 3.42
CA ILE A 80 6.24 8.19 3.43
C ILE A 80 6.83 7.31 4.53
N GLU A 81 8.15 7.29 4.68
CA GLU A 81 8.80 6.53 5.74
C GLU A 81 8.36 7.00 7.13
N ASN A 82 8.21 8.30 7.31
CA ASN A 82 7.81 8.89 8.59
C ASN A 82 6.30 8.84 8.84
N GLY A 83 5.51 8.44 7.85
CA GLY A 83 4.05 8.42 7.97
C GLY A 83 3.39 9.79 7.91
N THR A 84 4.08 10.79 7.35
CA THR A 84 3.60 12.17 7.29
C THR A 84 3.21 12.65 5.88
N HIS A 85 3.32 11.78 4.88
CA HIS A 85 2.98 12.15 3.50
C HIS A 85 1.47 12.35 3.34
N PRO A 86 1.02 13.48 2.78
CA PRO A 86 -0.41 13.79 2.69
C PRO A 86 -1.18 12.88 1.72
N ASP A 87 -0.51 12.28 0.74
CA ASP A 87 -1.14 11.45 -0.27
C ASP A 87 -0.99 9.95 -0.03
N VAL A 88 -0.25 9.56 1.00
CA VAL A 88 -0.04 8.14 1.35
C VAL A 88 -0.60 7.89 2.75
N ILE A 89 -1.65 7.10 2.81
CA ILE A 89 -2.39 6.87 4.05
C ILE A 89 -2.35 5.39 4.40
N GLU A 90 -1.89 5.07 5.59
CA GLU A 90 -1.87 3.70 6.12
C GLU A 90 -2.98 3.52 7.14
N ILE A 91 -3.73 2.44 7.00
CA ILE A 91 -4.81 2.08 7.91
C ILE A 91 -4.65 0.63 8.31
N ASP A 92 -4.79 0.36 9.61
CA ASP A 92 -4.95 -0.99 10.12
C ASP A 92 -6.44 -1.25 10.33
N ALA A 93 -7.03 -2.06 9.47
CA ALA A 93 -8.47 -2.36 9.55
C ALA A 93 -8.85 -3.19 10.79
N ALA A 94 -7.86 -3.78 11.47
CA ALA A 94 -8.10 -4.50 12.72
C ALA A 94 -8.28 -3.56 13.92
N SER A 95 -7.91 -2.29 13.83
CA SER A 95 -8.08 -1.34 14.91
C SER A 95 -9.55 -0.96 15.08
N ASN A 96 -9.95 -0.54 16.30
CA ASN A 96 -11.34 -0.16 16.59
C ASN A 96 -11.82 1.02 15.74
N ASN A 97 -10.91 1.88 15.27
CA ASN A 97 -11.24 3.05 14.47
C ASN A 97 -11.08 2.80 12.97
N GLY A 98 -10.52 1.65 12.57
CA GLY A 98 -10.18 1.38 11.17
C GLY A 98 -11.36 1.40 10.23
N VAL A 99 -12.52 0.89 10.65
CA VAL A 99 -13.72 0.81 9.82
C VAL A 99 -14.21 2.19 9.40
N GLU A 100 -14.30 3.12 10.33
CA GLU A 100 -14.74 4.48 10.03
C GLU A 100 -13.70 5.25 9.23
N GLU A 101 -12.42 5.02 9.51
CA GLU A 101 -11.33 5.60 8.73
C GLU A 101 -11.39 5.17 7.28
N VAL A 102 -11.65 3.89 7.02
CA VAL A 102 -11.78 3.36 5.65
C VAL A 102 -12.92 4.06 4.91
N ARG A 103 -14.09 4.20 5.54
CA ARG A 103 -15.23 4.90 4.91
C ARG A 103 -14.89 6.35 4.58
N SER A 104 -14.26 7.05 5.51
CA SER A 104 -13.84 8.44 5.33
C SER A 104 -12.86 8.57 4.17
N LEU A 105 -11.92 7.64 4.04
CA LEU A 105 -10.95 7.62 2.95
C LEU A 105 -11.59 7.40 1.60
N ILE A 106 -12.51 6.46 1.50
CA ILE A 106 -13.20 6.13 0.25
C ILE A 106 -13.95 7.36 -0.27
N ASP A 107 -14.52 8.17 0.61
CA ASP A 107 -15.18 9.40 0.22
C ASP A 107 -14.22 10.44 -0.37
N LYS A 108 -12.92 10.33 -0.07
CA LYS A 108 -11.88 11.27 -0.51
C LYS A 108 -11.07 10.78 -1.71
N VAL A 109 -11.28 9.56 -2.21
CA VAL A 109 -10.45 9.02 -3.30
C VAL A 109 -10.57 9.82 -4.59
N LYS A 110 -11.68 10.50 -4.82
CA LYS A 110 -11.92 11.29 -6.04
C LYS A 110 -11.07 12.55 -6.14
N TYR A 111 -10.50 13.01 -5.01
CA TYR A 111 -9.69 14.22 -5.01
C TYR A 111 -8.27 13.95 -5.49
N ALA A 112 -7.68 14.88 -6.22
CA ALA A 112 -6.33 14.75 -6.75
C ALA A 112 -5.28 14.71 -5.64
N PRO A 113 -4.08 14.12 -5.89
CA PRO A 113 -2.98 14.19 -4.94
C PRO A 113 -2.58 15.64 -4.64
N THR A 114 -2.15 15.87 -3.40
CA THR A 114 -1.73 17.19 -2.96
C THR A 114 -0.26 17.45 -3.28
N GLN A 115 0.60 16.47 -3.11
CA GLN A 115 2.05 16.60 -3.23
C GLN A 115 2.66 15.58 -4.19
N GLY A 116 2.26 14.30 -4.10
CA GLY A 116 2.78 13.23 -4.92
C GLY A 116 2.06 13.11 -6.26
N GLN A 117 2.44 12.12 -7.06
CA GLN A 117 1.78 11.80 -8.31
C GLN A 117 0.56 10.90 -8.12
N TYR A 118 0.58 10.08 -7.08
CA TYR A 118 -0.47 9.10 -6.77
C TYR A 118 -0.93 9.23 -5.33
N LYS A 119 -2.24 9.07 -5.13
CA LYS A 119 -2.79 8.81 -3.79
C LYS A 119 -2.70 7.32 -3.55
N VAL A 120 -2.06 6.93 -2.46
CA VAL A 120 -1.85 5.52 -2.12
C VAL A 120 -2.54 5.23 -0.79
N TYR A 121 -3.42 4.24 -0.81
CA TYR A 121 -4.10 3.78 0.40
C TYR A 121 -3.58 2.38 0.74
N ILE A 122 -2.87 2.28 1.85
CA ILE A 122 -2.36 1.01 2.35
C ILE A 122 -3.29 0.54 3.47
N ILE A 123 -4.00 -0.55 3.25
CA ILE A 123 -4.94 -1.10 4.21
C ILE A 123 -4.43 -2.44 4.70
N ASP A 124 -3.93 -2.48 5.92
CA ASP A 124 -3.44 -3.70 6.55
C ASP A 124 -4.59 -4.45 7.22
N GLU A 125 -4.47 -5.76 7.26
CA GLU A 125 -5.50 -6.64 7.81
C GLU A 125 -6.87 -6.38 7.18
N VAL A 126 -6.90 -6.24 5.86
CA VAL A 126 -8.09 -5.83 5.11
C VAL A 126 -9.29 -6.76 5.32
N HIS A 127 -9.05 -8.02 5.67
CA HIS A 127 -10.13 -8.98 5.96
C HIS A 127 -10.97 -8.59 7.18
N MET A 128 -10.49 -7.66 8.01
CA MET A 128 -11.21 -7.17 9.19
C MET A 128 -12.17 -6.04 8.88
N MET A 129 -12.24 -5.58 7.64
CA MET A 129 -13.18 -4.52 7.25
C MET A 129 -14.64 -4.99 7.40
N SER A 130 -15.52 -4.06 7.74
CA SER A 130 -16.96 -4.35 7.78
C SER A 130 -17.51 -4.62 6.38
N PRO A 131 -18.66 -5.33 6.25
CA PRO A 131 -19.30 -5.53 4.96
C PRO A 131 -19.59 -4.22 4.21
N GLY A 132 -19.99 -3.17 4.93
CA GLY A 132 -20.22 -1.86 4.32
C GLY A 132 -18.97 -1.22 3.75
N ALA A 133 -17.84 -1.34 4.47
CA ALA A 133 -16.55 -0.84 3.99
C ALA A 133 -16.06 -1.63 2.79
N PHE A 134 -16.22 -2.97 2.80
CA PHE A 134 -15.90 -3.81 1.63
C PHE A 134 -16.70 -3.41 0.40
N ASN A 135 -18.00 -3.17 0.54
CA ASN A 135 -18.84 -2.79 -0.59
C ASN A 135 -18.42 -1.44 -1.17
N ALA A 136 -18.09 -0.48 -0.32
CA ALA A 136 -17.60 0.82 -0.76
C ALA A 136 -16.26 0.69 -1.49
N LEU A 137 -15.35 -0.13 -0.98
CA LEU A 137 -14.07 -0.41 -1.62
C LEU A 137 -14.29 -1.08 -2.98
N LEU A 138 -15.17 -2.07 -3.06
CA LEU A 138 -15.46 -2.77 -4.31
C LEU A 138 -15.94 -1.81 -5.40
N LYS A 139 -16.85 -0.91 -5.06
CA LYS A 139 -17.33 0.11 -6.02
C LYS A 139 -16.19 0.96 -6.57
N THR A 140 -15.25 1.36 -5.69
CA THR A 140 -14.09 2.15 -6.09
C THR A 140 -13.15 1.34 -6.98
N LEU A 141 -12.96 0.05 -6.71
CA LEU A 141 -12.13 -0.82 -7.52
C LEU A 141 -12.73 -1.12 -8.90
N GLU A 142 -14.06 -1.03 -9.04
CA GLU A 142 -14.74 -1.21 -10.32
C GLU A 142 -14.47 -0.03 -11.26
N GLU A 143 -14.39 1.17 -10.73
CA GLU A 143 -14.15 2.41 -11.49
C GLU A 143 -13.07 3.23 -10.79
N PRO A 144 -11.80 2.74 -10.75
CA PRO A 144 -10.77 3.43 -9.98
C PRO A 144 -10.34 4.73 -10.67
N PRO A 145 -10.19 5.83 -9.89
CA PRO A 145 -9.57 7.04 -10.43
C PRO A 145 -8.14 6.76 -10.88
N ALA A 146 -7.69 7.41 -11.94
CA ALA A 146 -6.39 7.16 -12.55
C ALA A 146 -5.20 7.42 -11.61
N HIS A 147 -5.38 8.31 -10.65
CA HIS A 147 -4.32 8.73 -9.72
C HIS A 147 -4.32 7.98 -8.39
N VAL A 148 -5.11 6.92 -8.25
CA VAL A 148 -5.29 6.20 -6.98
C VAL A 148 -4.77 4.77 -7.09
N ILE A 149 -4.03 4.35 -6.06
CA ILE A 149 -3.53 2.98 -5.93
C ILE A 149 -3.93 2.46 -4.55
N PHE A 150 -4.59 1.30 -4.54
CA PHE A 150 -4.90 0.60 -3.30
C PHE A 150 -3.89 -0.53 -3.08
N ILE A 151 -3.32 -0.59 -1.90
CA ILE A 151 -2.41 -1.67 -1.50
C ILE A 151 -3.04 -2.35 -0.29
N LEU A 152 -3.56 -3.55 -0.51
CA LEU A 152 -4.27 -4.31 0.51
C LEU A 152 -3.36 -5.42 1.02
N ALA A 153 -3.36 -5.63 2.33
CA ALA A 153 -2.57 -6.70 2.93
C ALA A 153 -3.46 -7.54 3.85
N THR A 154 -3.27 -8.85 3.82
CA THR A 154 -4.03 -9.77 4.66
C THR A 154 -3.23 -11.00 5.06
N THR A 155 -3.43 -11.46 6.30
CA THR A 155 -2.95 -12.75 6.77
C THR A 155 -3.95 -13.87 6.47
N GLU A 156 -5.18 -13.53 6.04
CA GLU A 156 -6.27 -14.48 5.84
C GLU A 156 -6.98 -14.23 4.50
N PRO A 157 -6.32 -14.57 3.37
CA PRO A 157 -6.87 -14.26 2.04
C PRO A 157 -8.21 -14.96 1.77
N HIS A 158 -8.46 -16.09 2.41
CA HIS A 158 -9.73 -16.81 2.26
C HIS A 158 -10.94 -16.05 2.78
N LYS A 159 -10.73 -15.03 3.59
CA LYS A 159 -11.80 -14.15 4.12
C LYS A 159 -12.09 -12.96 3.22
N ILE A 160 -11.32 -12.76 2.18
CA ILE A 160 -11.54 -11.67 1.22
C ILE A 160 -12.54 -12.11 0.16
N LEU A 161 -13.47 -11.22 -0.19
CA LEU A 161 -14.45 -11.51 -1.22
C LEU A 161 -13.77 -11.79 -2.57
N PRO A 162 -14.15 -12.86 -3.28
CA PRO A 162 -13.57 -13.16 -4.60
C PRO A 162 -13.68 -12.00 -5.60
N THR A 163 -14.73 -11.20 -5.50
CA THR A 163 -14.92 -10.03 -6.36
C THR A 163 -13.86 -8.95 -6.12
N ILE A 164 -13.34 -8.84 -4.90
CA ILE A 164 -12.22 -7.92 -4.60
C ILE A 164 -10.92 -8.52 -5.12
N ILE A 165 -10.67 -9.81 -4.84
CA ILE A 165 -9.44 -10.48 -5.27
C ILE A 165 -9.27 -10.41 -6.79
N SER A 166 -10.36 -10.61 -7.54
CA SER A 166 -10.31 -10.59 -9.01
C SER A 166 -9.95 -9.23 -9.60
N ARG A 167 -10.08 -8.16 -8.83
CA ARG A 167 -9.76 -6.79 -9.26
C ARG A 167 -8.38 -6.32 -8.80
N CYS A 168 -7.66 -7.18 -8.09
CA CYS A 168 -6.33 -6.87 -7.56
C CYS A 168 -5.26 -7.72 -8.26
N GLN A 169 -4.05 -7.19 -8.33
CA GLN A 169 -2.88 -8.00 -8.63
C GLN A 169 -2.45 -8.65 -7.30
N ARG A 170 -2.55 -9.97 -7.23
CA ARG A 170 -2.30 -10.72 -6.01
C ARG A 170 -0.87 -11.22 -5.93
N PHE A 171 -0.26 -11.07 -4.77
CA PHE A 171 1.06 -11.64 -4.43
C PHE A 171 0.95 -12.41 -3.12
N ASP A 172 1.43 -13.65 -3.12
CA ASP A 172 1.42 -14.53 -1.95
C ASP A 172 2.81 -14.71 -1.34
#